data_42727ed1e605010b72b0e8b6f3e98bb0
#
_entry.id   42727ed1e605010b72b0e8b6f3e98bb0
#
_cell.length_a   1.000
_cell.length_b   1.000
_cell.length_c   1.000
_cell.angle_alpha   90.00
_cell.angle_beta   90.00
_cell.angle_gamma   90.00
#
_symmetry.space_group_name_H-M   'P 1'
#
loop_
_entity.id
_entity.type
_entity.pdbx_description
1 polymer ?
#
loop_
_entity_poly.entity_id
_entity_poly.type
_entity_poly.pdbx_seq_one_letter_code
_entity_poly.pdbx_strand_id
1 'polypeptide(L)'
;MANHIDYTSVVKIITSDGSGSGFFFRRPNYFITNFHVVEGYRDVTVELQDEERLRASVLLVSQHLDLAIIRVEGNFEKWTPLEFCEEDALQLSDKIVVGGFALGKPFSITEGVVSSPRQKADGRYLIQTDAAVNPGNSGGPMFNSEGKVSAVVVSKIKGAENVGFGIPIADVKKVFKALGEISDEERYYYQCPGCDNPLMDETAKFCPSCGADIPREAFNEKTKSDFTKLGEEIIRAIGIDPLLANNGDEDWKFYYKGALIRAYDYGRSFIIFLSNINLLPKQELQPLFEYMLSNPVAPYQLGIRENDVVLYSCIHLTDLQNEKHRDRIIKELAALPEKAAELDDFLNTKFGCRFPERKDSVEQSAEA
;
A
#
# COMPACT_ATOMS: atom_id res chain seq x y z
N MET A 1 -16.58 19.33 -24.20
CA MET A 1 -16.38 19.55 -22.74
C MET A 1 -15.64 18.32 -22.28
N ALA A 2 -14.46 18.45 -21.70
CA ALA A 2 -13.76 17.29 -21.12
C ALA A 2 -14.64 16.77 -19.97
N ASN A 3 -15.07 15.53 -20.04
CA ASN A 3 -15.76 14.88 -18.94
C ASN A 3 -14.82 14.92 -17.73
N HIS A 4 -15.31 15.43 -16.62
CA HIS A 4 -14.54 15.48 -15.39
C HIS A 4 -14.35 14.05 -14.91
N ILE A 5 -13.11 13.55 -14.98
CA ILE A 5 -12.78 12.21 -14.47
C ILE A 5 -12.79 12.29 -12.94
N ASP A 6 -13.56 11.40 -12.30
CA ASP A 6 -13.53 11.26 -10.85
C ASP A 6 -12.36 10.34 -10.44
N TYR A 7 -11.27 10.96 -10.05
CA TYR A 7 -10.07 10.23 -9.61
C TYR A 7 -10.15 9.71 -8.17
N THR A 8 -11.17 10.07 -7.39
CA THR A 8 -11.31 9.64 -5.98
C THR A 8 -11.41 8.13 -5.84
N SER A 9 -11.90 7.46 -6.88
CA SER A 9 -12.01 6.00 -6.97
C SER A 9 -10.67 5.29 -7.21
N VAL A 10 -9.55 6.03 -7.35
CA VAL A 10 -8.20 5.44 -7.46
C VAL A 10 -7.52 5.45 -6.10
N VAL A 11 -7.02 4.29 -5.69
CA VAL A 11 -6.46 4.04 -4.36
C VAL A 11 -5.04 3.50 -4.43
N LYS A 12 -4.29 3.65 -3.34
CA LYS A 12 -3.00 3.02 -3.16
C LYS A 12 -3.18 1.68 -2.45
N ILE A 13 -2.49 0.66 -2.94
CA ILE A 13 -2.47 -0.67 -2.31
C ILE A 13 -1.09 -0.88 -1.72
N ILE A 14 -1.03 -1.27 -0.45
CA ILE A 14 0.20 -1.39 0.32
C ILE A 14 0.33 -2.82 0.83
N THR A 15 1.49 -3.40 0.60
CA THR A 15 1.93 -4.70 1.14
C THR A 15 3.25 -4.51 1.87
N SER A 16 3.76 -5.52 2.58
CA SER A 16 5.08 -5.40 3.22
C SER A 16 6.24 -5.31 2.23
N ASP A 17 6.04 -5.59 0.95
CA ASP A 17 7.09 -5.51 -0.08
C ASP A 17 7.06 -4.20 -0.87
N GLY A 18 6.11 -3.30 -0.59
CA GLY A 18 5.98 -2.05 -1.30
C GLY A 18 4.54 -1.65 -1.59
N SER A 19 4.33 -0.88 -2.65
CA SER A 19 3.00 -0.38 -2.99
C SER A 19 2.72 -0.37 -4.49
N GLY A 20 1.43 -0.43 -4.82
CA GLY A 20 0.87 -0.26 -6.15
C GLY A 20 -0.37 0.61 -6.12
N SER A 21 -1.09 0.61 -7.22
CA SER A 21 -2.38 1.29 -7.38
C SER A 21 -3.50 0.28 -7.60
N GLY A 22 -4.72 0.72 -7.36
CA GLY A 22 -5.94 0.02 -7.72
C GLY A 22 -7.08 1.00 -7.91
N PHE A 23 -8.23 0.54 -8.32
CA PHE A 23 -9.38 1.42 -8.46
C PHE A 23 -10.70 0.67 -8.25
N PHE A 24 -11.69 1.43 -7.77
CA PHE A 24 -13.04 0.94 -7.54
C PHE A 24 -13.78 0.77 -8.87
N PHE A 25 -14.31 -0.43 -9.12
CA PHE A 25 -14.96 -0.72 -10.39
C PHE A 25 -16.35 -1.33 -10.26
N ARG A 26 -16.70 -1.90 -9.09
CA ARG A 26 -17.98 -2.58 -8.90
C ARG A 26 -18.44 -2.54 -7.44
N ARG A 27 -19.73 -2.28 -7.24
CA ARG A 27 -20.37 -2.39 -5.92
C ARG A 27 -20.49 -3.86 -5.47
N PRO A 28 -20.47 -4.14 -4.16
CA PRO A 28 -20.45 -3.12 -3.09
C PRO A 28 -19.07 -2.49 -2.85
N ASN A 29 -17.96 -3.21 -3.03
CA ASN A 29 -16.64 -2.77 -2.59
C ASN A 29 -15.48 -3.51 -3.32
N TYR A 30 -15.67 -3.83 -4.60
CA TYR A 30 -14.66 -4.50 -5.40
C TYR A 30 -13.73 -3.51 -6.08
N PHE A 31 -12.43 -3.73 -5.89
CA PHE A 31 -11.36 -2.99 -6.54
C PHE A 31 -10.52 -3.93 -7.38
N ILE A 32 -9.95 -3.40 -8.46
CA ILE A 32 -9.04 -4.14 -9.32
C ILE A 32 -7.62 -3.58 -9.17
N THR A 33 -6.64 -4.47 -9.28
CA THR A 33 -5.20 -4.16 -9.29
C THR A 33 -4.44 -5.19 -10.11
N ASN A 34 -3.11 -5.11 -10.16
CA ASN A 34 -2.28 -6.19 -10.72
C ASN A 34 -2.07 -7.33 -9.71
N PHE A 35 -1.90 -8.56 -10.25
CA PHE A 35 -1.52 -9.71 -9.45
C PHE A 35 -0.19 -9.50 -8.72
N HIS A 36 0.85 -9.03 -9.42
CA HIS A 36 2.17 -8.84 -8.82
C HIS A 36 2.20 -7.81 -7.67
N VAL A 37 1.18 -6.94 -7.54
CA VAL A 37 1.04 -6.02 -6.40
C VAL A 37 0.61 -6.74 -5.14
N VAL A 38 -0.22 -7.79 -5.26
CA VAL A 38 -0.80 -8.54 -4.13
C VAL A 38 -0.29 -9.98 -4.04
N GLU A 39 0.71 -10.34 -4.85
CA GLU A 39 1.24 -11.69 -4.94
C GLU A 39 1.75 -12.20 -3.58
N GLY A 40 1.15 -13.30 -3.11
CA GLY A 40 1.49 -13.93 -1.83
C GLY A 40 0.85 -13.28 -0.61
N TYR A 41 -0.11 -12.38 -0.78
CA TYR A 41 -0.88 -11.76 0.31
C TYR A 41 -2.34 -12.19 0.25
N ARG A 42 -2.95 -12.43 1.41
CA ARG A 42 -4.40 -12.63 1.56
C ARG A 42 -5.09 -11.34 1.98
N ASP A 43 -4.42 -10.55 2.80
CA ASP A 43 -4.87 -9.25 3.25
C ASP A 43 -3.86 -8.18 2.86
N VAL A 44 -4.35 -7.02 2.46
CA VAL A 44 -3.55 -5.86 2.07
C VAL A 44 -4.15 -4.59 2.66
N THR A 45 -3.36 -3.53 2.75
CA THR A 45 -3.84 -2.21 3.12
C THR A 45 -4.22 -1.43 1.87
N VAL A 46 -5.38 -0.81 1.91
CA VAL A 46 -5.80 0.19 0.91
C VAL A 46 -5.75 1.56 1.55
N GLU A 47 -4.99 2.48 0.96
CA GLU A 47 -4.90 3.88 1.40
C GLU A 47 -5.64 4.77 0.38
N LEU A 48 -6.62 5.51 0.88
CA LEU A 48 -7.40 6.46 0.11
C LEU A 48 -6.59 7.75 -0.15
N GLN A 49 -7.11 8.66 -0.98
CA GLN A 49 -6.39 9.91 -1.29
C GLN A 49 -6.34 10.91 -0.13
N ASP A 50 -7.22 10.77 0.85
CA ASP A 50 -7.22 11.52 2.12
C ASP A 50 -6.35 10.89 3.22
N GLU A 51 -5.61 9.82 2.86
CA GLU A 51 -4.74 9.04 3.74
C GLU A 51 -5.50 8.10 4.71
N GLU A 52 -6.83 7.97 4.61
CA GLU A 52 -7.57 6.94 5.33
C GLU A 52 -7.11 5.55 4.88
N ARG A 53 -6.94 4.63 5.84
CA ARG A 53 -6.46 3.27 5.57
C ARG A 53 -7.51 2.25 5.92
N LEU A 54 -7.76 1.36 4.99
CA LEU A 54 -8.78 0.32 5.08
C LEU A 54 -8.14 -1.05 4.85
N ARG A 55 -8.69 -2.07 5.51
CA ARG A 55 -8.34 -3.47 5.25
C ARG A 55 -8.97 -3.91 3.93
N ALA A 56 -8.27 -4.73 3.18
CA ALA A 56 -8.81 -5.39 2.02
C ALA A 56 -8.35 -6.85 1.96
N SER A 57 -9.25 -7.73 1.56
CA SER A 57 -8.97 -9.15 1.31
C SER A 57 -8.79 -9.40 -0.19
N VAL A 58 -7.77 -10.16 -0.56
CA VAL A 58 -7.52 -10.60 -1.94
C VAL A 58 -8.49 -11.73 -2.26
N LEU A 59 -9.42 -11.48 -3.17
CA LEU A 59 -10.52 -12.40 -3.48
C LEU A 59 -10.20 -13.31 -4.68
N LEU A 60 -9.74 -12.74 -5.79
CA LEU A 60 -9.48 -13.44 -7.02
C LEU A 60 -8.18 -12.97 -7.65
N VAL A 61 -7.32 -13.89 -8.02
CA VAL A 61 -6.08 -13.57 -8.76
C VAL A 61 -6.01 -14.28 -10.09
N SER A 62 -5.47 -13.60 -11.07
CA SER A 62 -5.15 -14.09 -12.40
C SER A 62 -3.67 -13.83 -12.69
N GLN A 63 -2.83 -14.83 -12.40
CA GLN A 63 -1.39 -14.70 -12.61
C GLN A 63 -1.04 -14.52 -14.09
N HIS A 64 -1.68 -15.27 -14.99
CA HIS A 64 -1.42 -15.21 -16.42
C HIS A 64 -1.87 -13.90 -17.08
N LEU A 65 -2.87 -13.21 -16.51
CA LEU A 65 -3.31 -11.88 -16.94
C LEU A 65 -2.69 -10.75 -16.12
N ASP A 66 -1.98 -11.08 -15.03
CA ASP A 66 -1.44 -10.13 -14.06
C ASP A 66 -2.52 -9.18 -13.49
N LEU A 67 -3.66 -9.73 -13.13
CA LEU A 67 -4.79 -9.00 -12.55
C LEU A 67 -5.21 -9.62 -11.21
N ALA A 68 -5.76 -8.81 -10.33
CA ALA A 68 -6.36 -9.26 -9.08
C ALA A 68 -7.58 -8.42 -8.73
N ILE A 69 -8.56 -9.06 -8.07
CA ILE A 69 -9.71 -8.40 -7.45
C ILE A 69 -9.51 -8.46 -5.95
N ILE A 70 -9.65 -7.33 -5.31
CA ILE A 70 -9.66 -7.20 -3.86
C ILE A 70 -11.02 -6.70 -3.40
N ARG A 71 -11.43 -7.11 -2.20
CA ARG A 71 -12.62 -6.62 -1.51
C ARG A 71 -12.16 -5.75 -0.35
N VAL A 72 -12.51 -4.47 -0.40
CA VAL A 72 -12.12 -3.47 0.61
C VAL A 72 -13.21 -3.36 1.67
N GLU A 73 -12.84 -3.37 2.94
CA GLU A 73 -13.76 -3.11 4.05
C GLU A 73 -14.12 -1.64 4.08
N GLY A 74 -15.40 -1.33 4.27
CA GLY A 74 -15.87 0.05 4.36
C GLY A 74 -17.18 0.30 3.60
N ASN A 75 -17.66 1.53 3.67
CA ASN A 75 -18.88 1.97 2.97
C ASN A 75 -18.54 2.82 1.75
N PHE A 76 -18.76 2.26 0.57
CA PHE A 76 -18.50 2.89 -0.73
C PHE A 76 -19.78 3.32 -1.46
N GLU A 77 -20.92 3.49 -0.77
CA GLU A 77 -22.19 3.89 -1.40
C GLU A 77 -22.11 5.24 -2.13
N LYS A 78 -21.30 6.16 -1.63
CA LYS A 78 -21.09 7.48 -2.21
C LYS A 78 -20.04 7.49 -3.35
N TRP A 79 -19.28 6.40 -3.51
CA TRP A 79 -18.27 6.31 -4.55
C TRP A 79 -18.90 5.89 -5.88
N THR A 80 -18.38 6.43 -6.96
CA THR A 80 -18.78 6.07 -8.31
C THR A 80 -17.82 5.05 -8.89
N PRO A 81 -18.25 3.81 -9.22
CA PRO A 81 -17.39 2.86 -9.92
C PRO A 81 -16.91 3.45 -11.24
N LEU A 82 -15.62 3.26 -11.54
CA LEU A 82 -15.08 3.70 -12.83
C LEU A 82 -15.68 2.88 -13.97
N GLU A 83 -16.09 3.57 -15.03
CA GLU A 83 -16.63 2.95 -16.23
C GLU A 83 -15.51 2.47 -17.16
N PHE A 84 -15.73 1.36 -17.82
CA PHE A 84 -14.83 0.81 -18.84
C PHE A 84 -15.28 1.20 -20.23
N CYS A 85 -14.29 1.46 -21.11
CA CYS A 85 -14.59 1.62 -22.54
C CYS A 85 -14.96 0.28 -23.20
N GLU A 86 -15.41 0.34 -24.45
CA GLU A 86 -15.59 -0.84 -25.28
C GLU A 86 -14.23 -1.50 -25.58
N GLU A 87 -14.25 -2.80 -25.87
CA GLU A 87 -13.05 -3.53 -26.29
C GLU A 87 -12.52 -2.97 -27.61
N ASP A 88 -11.18 -3.00 -27.74
CA ASP A 88 -10.45 -2.52 -28.94
C ASP A 88 -10.80 -1.07 -29.36
N ALA A 89 -11.31 -0.25 -28.41
CA ALA A 89 -11.67 1.14 -28.68
C ALA A 89 -10.46 2.05 -28.96
N LEU A 90 -9.26 1.69 -28.47
CA LEU A 90 -8.07 2.52 -28.61
C LEU A 90 -7.39 2.34 -29.96
N GLN A 91 -7.03 3.48 -30.57
CA GLN A 91 -6.29 3.57 -31.81
C GLN A 91 -4.90 4.17 -31.58
N LEU A 92 -4.02 3.99 -32.55
CA LEU A 92 -2.71 4.65 -32.54
C LEU A 92 -2.85 6.17 -32.42
N SER A 93 -2.04 6.78 -31.53
CA SER A 93 -2.05 8.22 -31.23
C SER A 93 -3.28 8.72 -30.44
N ASP A 94 -4.19 7.87 -30.00
CA ASP A 94 -5.24 8.28 -29.06
C ASP A 94 -4.65 8.81 -27.76
N LYS A 95 -5.20 9.90 -27.24
CA LYS A 95 -4.78 10.45 -25.96
C LYS A 95 -5.24 9.57 -24.82
N ILE A 96 -4.36 9.38 -23.85
CA ILE A 96 -4.64 8.63 -22.62
C ILE A 96 -4.11 9.39 -21.40
N VAL A 97 -4.71 9.08 -20.25
CA VAL A 97 -4.27 9.55 -18.93
C VAL A 97 -4.05 8.34 -18.04
N VAL A 98 -2.91 8.27 -17.38
CA VAL A 98 -2.60 7.26 -16.38
C VAL A 98 -2.76 7.89 -14.99
N GLY A 99 -3.54 7.27 -14.12
CA GLY A 99 -3.70 7.68 -12.73
C GLY A 99 -3.09 6.66 -11.77
N GLY A 100 -2.41 7.16 -10.71
CA GLY A 100 -1.85 6.25 -9.71
C GLY A 100 -0.93 6.92 -8.69
N PHE A 101 -0.26 6.08 -7.88
CA PHE A 101 0.60 6.49 -6.77
C PHE A 101 2.08 6.22 -7.11
N ALA A 102 2.58 6.89 -8.14
CA ALA A 102 3.95 6.74 -8.64
C ALA A 102 4.99 6.85 -7.51
N LEU A 103 5.89 5.87 -7.41
CA LEU A 103 6.96 5.81 -6.42
C LEU A 103 6.45 5.90 -4.96
N GLY A 104 5.22 5.41 -4.71
CA GLY A 104 4.58 5.47 -3.40
C GLY A 104 4.19 6.89 -2.92
N LYS A 105 4.35 7.92 -3.77
CA LYS A 105 4.02 9.31 -3.50
C LYS A 105 2.49 9.54 -3.55
N PRO A 106 1.99 10.72 -3.15
CA PRO A 106 0.59 11.08 -3.30
C PRO A 106 0.09 10.90 -4.73
N PHE A 107 -1.23 10.71 -4.87
CA PHE A 107 -1.87 10.51 -6.17
C PHE A 107 -1.42 11.53 -7.22
N SER A 108 -1.13 11.04 -8.41
CA SER A 108 -0.72 11.87 -9.56
C SER A 108 -1.23 11.27 -10.86
N ILE A 109 -1.32 12.12 -11.89
CA ILE A 109 -1.65 11.72 -13.25
C ILE A 109 -0.48 12.01 -14.19
N THR A 110 -0.38 11.19 -15.24
CA THR A 110 0.50 11.46 -16.39
C THR A 110 -0.28 11.31 -17.67
N GLU A 111 0.03 12.16 -18.65
CA GLU A 111 -0.64 12.15 -19.96
C GLU A 111 0.32 11.62 -21.03
N GLY A 112 -0.25 11.00 -22.05
CA GLY A 112 0.47 10.50 -23.21
C GLY A 112 -0.47 10.05 -24.30
N VAL A 113 0.05 9.26 -25.23
CA VAL A 113 -0.72 8.69 -26.34
C VAL A 113 -0.52 7.18 -26.42
N VAL A 114 -1.43 6.52 -27.11
CA VAL A 114 -1.29 5.11 -27.49
C VAL A 114 -0.19 5.00 -28.54
N SER A 115 0.97 4.43 -28.18
CA SER A 115 2.09 4.17 -29.08
C SER A 115 1.86 2.88 -29.89
N SER A 116 1.12 1.91 -29.34
CA SER A 116 0.64 0.72 -30.02
C SER A 116 -0.59 0.16 -29.31
N PRO A 117 -1.73 -0.02 -29.98
CA PRO A 117 -2.91 -0.60 -29.34
C PRO A 117 -2.77 -2.10 -29.09
N ARG A 118 -1.79 -2.76 -29.68
CA ARG A 118 -1.53 -4.20 -29.57
C ARG A 118 -0.06 -4.54 -29.70
N GLN A 119 0.70 -4.37 -28.62
CA GLN A 119 2.11 -4.69 -28.57
C GLN A 119 2.34 -6.02 -27.85
N LYS A 120 3.13 -6.93 -28.46
CA LYS A 120 3.52 -8.16 -27.76
C LYS A 120 4.65 -7.85 -26.76
N ALA A 121 4.39 -8.05 -25.49
CA ALA A 121 5.34 -7.89 -24.42
C ALA A 121 5.07 -8.95 -23.34
N ASP A 122 6.13 -9.54 -22.78
CA ASP A 122 6.07 -10.56 -21.73
C ASP A 122 5.08 -11.72 -22.03
N GLY A 123 5.07 -12.16 -23.31
CA GLY A 123 4.23 -13.25 -23.80
C GLY A 123 2.76 -12.88 -24.06
N ARG A 124 2.33 -11.67 -23.74
CA ARG A 124 0.96 -11.16 -23.88
C ARG A 124 0.85 -10.03 -24.87
N TYR A 125 -0.37 -9.70 -25.29
CA TYR A 125 -0.64 -8.47 -26.02
C TYR A 125 -1.10 -7.39 -25.06
N LEU A 126 -0.38 -6.27 -25.02
CA LEU A 126 -0.62 -5.13 -24.15
C LEU A 126 -0.79 -3.87 -24.99
N ILE A 127 -1.41 -2.86 -24.42
CA ILE A 127 -1.47 -1.50 -24.96
C ILE A 127 -0.17 -0.81 -24.55
N GLN A 128 0.58 -0.26 -25.54
CA GLN A 128 1.80 0.51 -25.30
C GLN A 128 1.50 2.00 -25.33
N THR A 129 2.10 2.75 -24.41
CA THR A 129 1.99 4.21 -24.32
C THR A 129 3.33 4.88 -24.02
N ASP A 130 3.46 6.14 -24.36
CA ASP A 130 4.58 7.01 -23.99
C ASP A 130 4.28 7.84 -22.71
N ALA A 131 3.07 7.71 -22.13
CA ALA A 131 2.79 8.26 -20.81
C ALA A 131 3.79 7.70 -19.79
N ALA A 132 4.28 8.55 -18.89
CA ALA A 132 5.24 8.14 -17.87
C ALA A 132 4.59 7.16 -16.89
N VAL A 133 5.02 5.89 -16.94
CA VAL A 133 4.62 4.82 -16.03
C VAL A 133 5.80 4.46 -15.14
N ASN A 134 5.63 4.60 -13.83
CA ASN A 134 6.64 4.31 -12.82
C ASN A 134 6.17 3.21 -11.85
N PRO A 135 7.09 2.54 -11.11
CA PRO A 135 6.70 1.70 -9.99
C PRO A 135 5.71 2.45 -9.06
N GLY A 136 4.65 1.76 -8.65
CA GLY A 136 3.53 2.34 -7.91
C GLY A 136 2.32 2.70 -8.77
N ASN A 137 2.45 2.94 -10.09
CA ASN A 137 1.32 3.09 -11.00
C ASN A 137 0.68 1.74 -11.37
N SER A 138 1.39 0.61 -11.16
CA SER A 138 0.87 -0.74 -11.43
C SER A 138 -0.49 -0.97 -10.76
N GLY A 139 -1.44 -1.47 -11.52
CA GLY A 139 -2.82 -1.71 -11.09
C GLY A 139 -3.74 -0.49 -11.20
N GLY A 140 -3.19 0.70 -11.47
CA GLY A 140 -3.96 1.91 -11.69
C GLY A 140 -4.69 1.93 -13.04
N PRO A 141 -5.67 2.84 -13.23
CA PRO A 141 -6.42 2.96 -14.47
C PRO A 141 -5.64 3.74 -15.54
N MET A 142 -5.80 3.32 -16.79
CA MET A 142 -5.48 4.09 -17.98
C MET A 142 -6.80 4.57 -18.58
N PHE A 143 -7.02 5.87 -18.61
CA PHE A 143 -8.25 6.48 -19.13
C PHE A 143 -8.09 6.90 -20.59
N ASN A 144 -9.15 6.77 -21.36
CA ASN A 144 -9.26 7.35 -22.70
C ASN A 144 -9.73 8.81 -22.64
N SER A 145 -9.86 9.46 -23.78
CA SER A 145 -10.34 10.85 -23.91
C SER A 145 -11.78 11.08 -23.43
N GLU A 146 -12.58 10.02 -23.27
CA GLU A 146 -13.93 10.08 -22.71
C GLU A 146 -13.95 9.97 -21.18
N GLY A 147 -12.79 9.74 -20.54
CA GLY A 147 -12.68 9.51 -19.10
C GLY A 147 -13.04 8.07 -18.67
N LYS A 148 -13.13 7.13 -19.60
CA LYS A 148 -13.39 5.72 -19.32
C LYS A 148 -12.08 4.94 -19.21
N VAL A 149 -12.06 3.92 -18.35
CA VAL A 149 -10.91 3.03 -18.20
C VAL A 149 -10.75 2.19 -19.46
N SER A 150 -9.61 2.30 -20.11
CA SER A 150 -9.25 1.60 -21.34
C SER A 150 -8.23 0.47 -21.12
N ALA A 151 -7.50 0.51 -20.00
CA ALA A 151 -6.56 -0.54 -19.60
C ALA A 151 -6.26 -0.46 -18.10
N VAL A 152 -5.68 -1.54 -17.56
CA VAL A 152 -5.03 -1.55 -16.24
C VAL A 152 -3.53 -1.43 -16.43
N VAL A 153 -2.91 -0.44 -15.80
CA VAL A 153 -1.48 -0.10 -15.97
C VAL A 153 -0.58 -1.20 -15.43
N VAL A 154 0.51 -1.49 -16.16
CA VAL A 154 1.60 -2.37 -15.76
C VAL A 154 2.92 -1.62 -15.86
N SER A 155 3.61 -1.45 -14.73
CA SER A 155 4.91 -0.74 -14.68
C SER A 155 6.12 -1.68 -14.70
N LYS A 156 5.92 -3.00 -14.50
CA LYS A 156 6.99 -3.98 -14.33
C LYS A 156 7.12 -4.89 -15.56
N ILE A 157 7.71 -4.36 -16.63
CA ILE A 157 8.08 -5.18 -17.80
C ILE A 157 9.59 -5.14 -17.98
N LYS A 158 10.21 -6.32 -18.04
CA LYS A 158 11.67 -6.44 -18.20
C LYS A 158 12.13 -5.81 -19.51
N GLY A 159 13.13 -4.92 -19.43
CA GLY A 159 13.76 -4.28 -20.59
C GLY A 159 12.95 -3.14 -21.22
N ALA A 160 11.87 -2.69 -20.61
CA ALA A 160 11.10 -1.53 -21.04
C ALA A 160 11.55 -0.29 -20.25
N GLU A 161 12.42 0.52 -20.85
CA GLU A 161 12.77 1.85 -20.32
C GLU A 161 11.99 2.91 -21.10
N ASN A 162 11.37 3.86 -20.38
CA ASN A 162 10.58 4.96 -20.96
C ASN A 162 9.37 4.51 -21.81
N VAL A 163 8.81 3.34 -21.52
CA VAL A 163 7.63 2.80 -22.19
C VAL A 163 6.65 2.30 -21.14
N GLY A 164 5.41 2.79 -21.18
CA GLY A 164 4.31 2.32 -20.36
C GLY A 164 3.50 1.23 -21.04
N PHE A 165 2.89 0.35 -20.27
CA PHE A 165 2.01 -0.70 -20.76
C PHE A 165 0.70 -0.75 -19.99
N GLY A 166 -0.36 -1.21 -20.66
CA GLY A 166 -1.67 -1.45 -20.06
C GLY A 166 -2.25 -2.80 -20.49
N ILE A 167 -2.87 -3.50 -19.55
CA ILE A 167 -3.63 -4.73 -19.80
C ILE A 167 -4.97 -4.33 -20.43
N PRO A 168 -5.29 -4.84 -21.63
CA PRO A 168 -6.48 -4.41 -22.36
C PRO A 168 -7.78 -4.87 -21.68
N ILE A 169 -8.88 -4.16 -21.93
CA ILE A 169 -10.19 -4.43 -21.33
C ILE A 169 -10.71 -5.84 -21.64
N ALA A 170 -10.36 -6.41 -22.80
CA ALA A 170 -10.71 -7.78 -23.15
C ALA A 170 -10.20 -8.79 -22.10
N ASP A 171 -8.99 -8.59 -21.55
CA ASP A 171 -8.44 -9.44 -20.51
C ASP A 171 -9.07 -9.14 -19.13
N VAL A 172 -9.36 -7.87 -18.85
CA VAL A 172 -10.07 -7.47 -17.62
C VAL A 172 -11.46 -8.12 -17.55
N LYS A 173 -12.18 -8.21 -18.66
CA LYS A 173 -13.50 -8.86 -18.74
C LYS A 173 -13.46 -10.36 -18.42
N LYS A 174 -12.36 -11.06 -18.73
CA LYS A 174 -12.19 -12.48 -18.33
C LYS A 174 -12.17 -12.62 -16.80
N VAL A 175 -11.49 -11.71 -16.10
CA VAL A 175 -11.48 -11.69 -14.63
C VAL A 175 -12.85 -11.35 -14.06
N PHE A 176 -13.59 -10.43 -14.70
CA PHE A 176 -14.97 -10.10 -14.28
C PHE A 176 -15.94 -11.27 -14.48
N LYS A 177 -15.75 -12.05 -15.54
CA LYS A 177 -16.51 -13.27 -15.73
C LYS A 177 -16.24 -14.28 -14.62
N ALA A 178 -14.96 -14.54 -14.31
CA ALA A 178 -14.56 -15.41 -13.21
C ALA A 178 -15.10 -14.93 -11.86
N LEU A 179 -15.06 -13.62 -11.58
CA LEU A 179 -15.68 -13.03 -10.39
C LEU A 179 -17.19 -13.32 -10.30
N GLY A 180 -17.89 -13.33 -11.42
CA GLY A 180 -19.34 -13.68 -11.48
C GLY A 180 -19.65 -15.14 -11.16
N GLU A 181 -18.66 -16.04 -11.18
CA GLU A 181 -18.78 -17.46 -10.89
C GLU A 181 -18.38 -17.83 -9.44
N ILE A 182 -17.89 -16.85 -8.66
CA ILE A 182 -17.50 -17.03 -7.26
C ILE A 182 -18.74 -17.15 -6.38
N SER A 183 -18.80 -18.21 -5.57
CA SER A 183 -19.90 -18.49 -4.65
C SER A 183 -19.64 -18.10 -3.19
N ASP A 184 -18.37 -17.93 -2.81
CA ASP A 184 -17.94 -17.60 -1.45
C ASP A 184 -16.92 -16.45 -1.50
N GLU A 185 -17.36 -15.25 -1.18
CA GLU A 185 -16.57 -14.04 -1.24
C GLU A 185 -15.55 -13.89 -0.08
N GLU A 186 -15.56 -14.81 0.87
CA GLU A 186 -14.61 -14.85 1.98
C GLU A 186 -13.37 -15.69 1.67
N ARG A 187 -13.34 -16.33 0.50
CA ARG A 187 -12.26 -17.22 0.10
C ARG A 187 -11.42 -16.64 -1.04
N TYR A 188 -10.17 -17.09 -1.09
CA TYR A 188 -9.24 -16.78 -2.16
C TYR A 188 -9.43 -17.70 -3.35
N TYR A 189 -9.48 -17.13 -4.54
CA TYR A 189 -9.63 -17.84 -5.80
C TYR A 189 -8.47 -17.56 -6.74
N TYR A 190 -8.04 -18.60 -7.44
CA TYR A 190 -7.07 -18.53 -8.51
C TYR A 190 -7.79 -18.75 -9.85
N GLN A 191 -7.58 -17.86 -10.83
CA GLN A 191 -8.15 -18.03 -12.16
C GLN A 191 -7.31 -18.98 -13.00
N CYS A 192 -7.91 -20.05 -13.52
CA CYS A 192 -7.24 -21.03 -14.35
C CYS A 192 -6.72 -20.40 -15.66
N PRO A 193 -5.42 -20.59 -16.01
CA PRO A 193 -4.86 -20.02 -17.25
C PRO A 193 -5.38 -20.68 -18.53
N GLY A 194 -6.01 -21.86 -18.43
CA GLY A 194 -6.51 -22.60 -19.60
C GLY A 194 -7.97 -22.38 -19.94
N CYS A 195 -8.82 -22.04 -18.94
CA CYS A 195 -10.27 -21.89 -19.16
C CYS A 195 -10.90 -20.71 -18.43
N ASP A 196 -10.12 -19.90 -17.77
CA ASP A 196 -10.51 -18.72 -17.01
C ASP A 196 -11.43 -18.99 -15.79
N ASN A 197 -11.78 -20.25 -15.48
CA ASN A 197 -12.63 -20.58 -14.34
C ASN A 197 -11.93 -20.29 -13.01
N PRO A 198 -12.64 -19.79 -11.97
CA PRO A 198 -12.08 -19.61 -10.63
C PRO A 198 -11.91 -20.96 -9.93
N LEU A 199 -10.78 -21.15 -9.27
CA LEU A 199 -10.41 -22.35 -8.53
C LEU A 199 -10.11 -21.98 -7.08
N MET A 200 -10.64 -22.77 -6.16
CA MET A 200 -10.49 -22.58 -4.72
C MET A 200 -9.58 -23.67 -4.08
N ASP A 201 -9.40 -24.81 -4.78
CA ASP A 201 -8.66 -25.94 -4.23
C ASP A 201 -7.14 -25.72 -4.34
N GLU A 202 -6.52 -25.40 -3.22
CA GLU A 202 -5.08 -25.19 -3.08
C GLU A 202 -4.26 -26.49 -3.27
N THR A 203 -4.93 -27.67 -3.24
CA THR A 203 -4.28 -28.97 -3.40
C THR A 203 -4.33 -29.49 -4.83
N ALA A 204 -5.17 -28.90 -5.69
CA ALA A 204 -5.32 -29.28 -7.07
C ALA A 204 -4.03 -29.05 -7.87
N LYS A 205 -3.57 -30.08 -8.55
CA LYS A 205 -2.43 -29.97 -9.50
C LYS A 205 -2.89 -29.57 -10.89
N PHE A 206 -4.13 -29.90 -11.22
CA PHE A 206 -4.73 -29.68 -12.53
C PHE A 206 -6.11 -29.06 -12.36
N CYS A 207 -6.47 -28.21 -13.28
CA CYS A 207 -7.81 -27.64 -13.33
C CYS A 207 -8.86 -28.77 -13.57
N PRO A 208 -9.87 -28.91 -12.71
CA PRO A 208 -10.88 -29.94 -12.87
C PRO A 208 -11.74 -29.77 -14.12
N SER A 209 -11.81 -28.55 -14.68
CA SER A 209 -12.63 -28.24 -15.84
C SER A 209 -11.90 -28.47 -17.18
N CYS A 210 -10.59 -28.17 -17.27
CA CYS A 210 -9.87 -28.23 -18.55
C CYS A 210 -8.55 -29.01 -18.52
N GLY A 211 -8.09 -29.46 -17.34
CA GLY A 211 -6.85 -30.21 -17.19
C GLY A 211 -5.57 -29.39 -17.24
N ALA A 212 -5.65 -28.05 -17.33
CA ALA A 212 -4.46 -27.21 -17.31
C ALA A 212 -3.70 -27.32 -15.96
N ASP A 213 -2.38 -27.24 -15.99
CA ASP A 213 -1.53 -27.22 -14.79
C ASP A 213 -1.85 -26.00 -13.92
N ILE A 214 -1.93 -26.23 -12.61
CA ILE A 214 -2.14 -25.19 -11.63
C ILE A 214 -0.84 -25.02 -10.82
N PRO A 215 -0.17 -23.86 -10.88
CA PRO A 215 1.03 -23.60 -10.12
C PRO A 215 0.66 -23.52 -8.63
N ARG A 216 1.21 -24.42 -7.80
CA ARG A 216 0.93 -24.43 -6.36
C ARG A 216 1.35 -23.14 -5.68
N GLU A 217 2.40 -22.51 -6.19
CA GLU A 217 2.93 -21.24 -5.70
C GLU A 217 1.90 -20.12 -5.73
N ALA A 218 0.89 -20.21 -6.62
CA ALA A 218 -0.18 -19.21 -6.71
C ALA A 218 -1.07 -19.14 -5.46
N PHE A 219 -1.10 -20.21 -4.65
CA PHE A 219 -1.84 -20.26 -3.38
C PHE A 219 -0.95 -20.01 -2.16
N ASN A 220 0.37 -19.97 -2.31
CA ASN A 220 1.27 -19.79 -1.19
C ASN A 220 1.22 -18.35 -0.68
N GLU A 221 1.12 -18.21 0.64
CA GLU A 221 1.37 -16.92 1.27
C GLU A 221 2.87 -16.68 1.42
N LYS A 222 3.29 -15.44 1.26
CA LYS A 222 4.66 -15.04 1.53
C LYS A 222 5.01 -15.25 2.99
N THR A 223 6.13 -15.91 3.22
CA THR A 223 6.69 -16.03 4.56
C THR A 223 7.21 -14.66 5.00
N LYS A 224 6.61 -14.11 6.06
CA LYS A 224 7.07 -12.87 6.67
C LYS A 224 8.48 -13.05 7.21
N SER A 225 9.33 -12.04 7.04
CA SER A 225 10.65 -11.98 7.68
C SER A 225 10.51 -12.00 9.20
N ASP A 226 11.58 -12.35 9.90
CA ASP A 226 11.57 -12.30 11.38
C ASP A 226 11.47 -10.84 11.87
N PHE A 227 11.97 -9.89 11.09
CA PHE A 227 11.80 -8.47 11.34
C PHE A 227 10.34 -8.05 11.23
N THR A 228 9.65 -8.43 10.15
CA THR A 228 8.21 -8.15 9.96
C THR A 228 7.37 -8.73 11.10
N LYS A 229 7.60 -9.99 11.49
CA LYS A 229 6.89 -10.63 12.61
C LYS A 229 7.07 -9.87 13.92
N LEU A 230 8.30 -9.46 14.19
CA LEU A 230 8.63 -8.70 15.39
C LEU A 230 8.00 -7.30 15.38
N GLY A 231 8.10 -6.57 14.28
CA GLY A 231 7.48 -5.25 14.13
C GLY A 231 5.96 -5.32 14.35
N GLU A 232 5.30 -6.29 13.73
CA GLU A 232 3.88 -6.53 13.92
C GLU A 232 3.51 -6.88 15.38
N GLU A 233 4.36 -7.67 16.07
CA GLU A 233 4.16 -8.00 17.49
C GLU A 233 4.19 -6.73 18.37
N ILE A 234 5.17 -5.87 18.14
CA ILE A 234 5.31 -4.61 18.90
C ILE A 234 4.11 -3.69 18.61
N ILE A 235 3.70 -3.55 17.35
CA ILE A 235 2.58 -2.68 16.96
C ILE A 235 1.26 -3.19 17.55
N ARG A 236 1.04 -4.54 17.59
CA ARG A 236 -0.11 -5.12 18.30
C ARG A 236 -0.07 -4.84 19.81
N ALA A 237 1.12 -4.84 20.42
CA ALA A 237 1.26 -4.50 21.83
C ALA A 237 0.90 -3.03 22.15
N ILE A 238 0.97 -2.14 21.16
CA ILE A 238 0.48 -0.75 21.25
C ILE A 238 -1.06 -0.68 21.14
N GLY A 239 -1.71 -1.73 20.64
CA GLY A 239 -3.14 -1.76 20.35
C GLY A 239 -3.50 -1.29 18.93
N ILE A 240 -2.53 -1.25 18.04
CA ILE A 240 -2.71 -0.85 16.63
C ILE A 240 -2.73 -2.10 15.74
N ASP A 241 -3.57 -2.10 14.70
CA ASP A 241 -3.54 -3.14 13.66
C ASP A 241 -2.28 -2.98 12.79
N PRO A 242 -1.35 -3.96 12.80
CA PRO A 242 -0.13 -3.88 12.00
C PRO A 242 -0.38 -3.80 10.50
N LEU A 243 -1.49 -4.37 10.01
CA LEU A 243 -1.86 -4.28 8.61
C LEU A 243 -2.14 -2.83 8.23
N LEU A 244 -2.97 -2.14 9.01
CA LEU A 244 -3.31 -0.73 8.75
C LEU A 244 -2.14 0.22 9.00
N ALA A 245 -1.21 -0.14 9.89
CA ALA A 245 0.03 0.60 10.10
C ALA A 245 1.06 0.40 8.98
N ASN A 246 0.95 -0.66 8.17
CA ASN A 246 1.91 -1.01 7.13
C ASN A 246 2.08 0.13 6.11
N ASN A 247 3.33 0.49 5.81
CA ASN A 247 3.68 1.57 4.88
C ASN A 247 4.53 1.08 3.69
N GLY A 248 4.73 -0.24 3.58
CA GLY A 248 5.60 -0.88 2.58
C GLY A 248 7.05 -1.00 3.05
N ASP A 249 7.82 -1.87 2.39
CA ASP A 249 9.27 -2.03 2.60
C ASP A 249 9.68 -2.21 4.07
N GLU A 250 8.91 -3.03 4.82
CA GLU A 250 9.14 -3.25 6.26
C GLU A 250 9.15 -1.94 7.10
N ASP A 251 8.33 -0.99 6.71
CA ASP A 251 8.08 0.30 7.37
C ASP A 251 6.63 0.33 7.87
N TRP A 252 6.39 0.83 9.07
CA TRP A 252 5.07 1.08 9.65
C TRP A 252 4.94 2.56 9.99
N LYS A 253 3.77 3.12 9.74
CA LYS A 253 3.41 4.51 10.01
C LYS A 253 2.00 4.56 10.55
N PHE A 254 1.80 5.14 11.74
CA PHE A 254 0.49 5.30 12.36
C PHE A 254 0.46 6.51 13.29
N TYR A 255 -0.74 6.96 13.63
CA TYR A 255 -0.93 8.01 14.61
C TYR A 255 -1.35 7.41 15.95
N TYR A 256 -0.83 7.95 17.04
CA TYR A 256 -1.22 7.59 18.40
C TYR A 256 -1.38 8.87 19.23
N LYS A 257 -2.61 9.15 19.69
CA LYS A 257 -2.96 10.39 20.43
C LYS A 257 -2.42 11.67 19.73
N GLY A 258 -2.51 11.70 18.42
CA GLY A 258 -2.03 12.81 17.61
C GLY A 258 -0.52 12.83 17.30
N ALA A 259 0.29 11.98 17.90
CA ALA A 259 1.70 11.81 17.57
C ALA A 259 1.88 10.86 16.38
N LEU A 260 2.66 11.27 15.39
CA LEU A 260 3.03 10.41 14.27
C LEU A 260 4.18 9.48 14.69
N ILE A 261 3.93 8.17 14.61
CA ILE A 261 4.91 7.13 14.92
C ILE A 261 5.35 6.46 13.63
N ARG A 262 6.65 6.23 13.50
CA ARG A 262 7.23 5.37 12.47
C ARG A 262 8.07 4.27 13.11
N ALA A 263 7.97 3.06 12.56
CA ALA A 263 8.83 1.94 12.90
C ALA A 263 9.38 1.35 11.60
N TYR A 264 10.70 1.18 11.49
CA TYR A 264 11.32 0.72 10.25
C TYR A 264 12.64 -0.02 10.47
N ASP A 265 13.02 -0.83 9.49
CA ASP A 265 14.34 -1.47 9.43
C ASP A 265 15.43 -0.47 9.08
N TYR A 266 16.54 -0.52 9.82
CA TYR A 266 17.74 0.24 9.51
C TYR A 266 18.95 -0.69 9.35
N GLY A 267 19.40 -0.82 8.11
CA GLY A 267 20.59 -1.60 7.77
C GLY A 267 20.44 -3.10 8.02
N ARG A 268 19.23 -3.63 8.04
CA ARG A 268 18.88 -5.04 8.29
C ARG A 268 19.37 -5.59 9.64
N SER A 269 19.64 -4.71 10.57
CA SER A 269 20.19 -5.06 11.88
C SER A 269 19.51 -4.35 13.03
N PHE A 270 18.84 -3.25 12.78
CA PHE A 270 18.20 -2.44 13.80
C PHE A 270 16.74 -2.20 13.49
N ILE A 271 15.91 -2.24 14.53
CA ILE A 271 14.57 -1.66 14.49
C ILE A 271 14.62 -0.27 15.12
N ILE A 272 14.13 0.72 14.37
CA ILE A 272 14.01 2.09 14.86
C ILE A 272 12.53 2.41 15.04
N PHE A 273 12.15 2.81 16.25
CA PHE A 273 10.89 3.47 16.56
C PHE A 273 11.16 4.95 16.74
N LEU A 274 10.40 5.79 16.02
CA LEU A 274 10.62 7.22 15.99
C LEU A 274 9.30 7.98 15.97
N SER A 275 9.22 9.08 16.73
CA SER A 275 8.16 10.07 16.65
C SER A 275 8.75 11.46 16.44
N ASN A 276 8.25 12.19 15.45
CA ASN A 276 8.49 13.63 15.34
C ASN A 276 7.54 14.32 16.33
N ILE A 277 8.07 14.90 17.40
CA ILE A 277 7.28 15.48 18.49
C ILE A 277 6.94 16.94 18.15
N ASN A 278 7.96 17.80 18.09
CA ASN A 278 7.81 19.24 17.91
C ASN A 278 8.79 19.78 16.88
N LEU A 279 8.53 20.97 16.37
CA LEU A 279 9.51 21.79 15.68
C LEU A 279 10.37 22.54 16.67
N LEU A 280 11.64 22.76 16.35
CA LEU A 280 12.55 23.58 17.15
C LEU A 280 11.96 24.97 17.42
N PRO A 281 12.22 25.56 18.61
CA PRO A 281 11.85 26.94 18.90
C PRO A 281 12.65 27.88 17.98
N LYS A 282 12.08 29.05 17.66
CA LYS A 282 12.75 30.04 16.81
C LYS A 282 13.92 30.76 17.49
N GLN A 283 13.96 30.76 18.80
CA GLN A 283 14.96 31.45 19.64
C GLN A 283 15.26 30.60 20.88
N GLU A 284 16.34 30.90 21.57
CA GLU A 284 16.73 30.29 22.83
C GLU A 284 16.86 28.76 22.78
N LEU A 285 17.65 28.25 21.84
CA LEU A 285 17.88 26.81 21.64
C LEU A 285 18.69 26.16 22.78
N GLN A 286 19.53 26.95 23.50
CA GLN A 286 20.47 26.42 24.50
C GLN A 286 19.78 25.63 25.63
N PRO A 287 18.69 26.15 26.27
CA PRO A 287 18.01 25.39 27.34
C PRO A 287 17.41 24.05 26.85
N LEU A 288 16.90 24.00 25.63
CA LEU A 288 16.43 22.76 25.03
C LEU A 288 17.55 21.75 24.80
N PHE A 289 18.70 22.21 24.28
CA PHE A 289 19.85 21.34 24.03
C PHE A 289 20.47 20.81 25.33
N GLU A 290 20.57 21.62 26.35
CA GLU A 290 21.04 21.21 27.68
C GLU A 290 20.10 20.12 28.26
N TYR A 291 18.78 20.31 28.13
CA TYR A 291 17.81 19.32 28.54
C TYR A 291 17.96 18.00 27.73
N MET A 292 18.06 18.08 26.42
CA MET A 292 18.23 16.87 25.57
C MET A 292 19.52 16.12 25.92
N LEU A 293 20.62 16.82 26.10
CA LEU A 293 21.92 16.23 26.45
C LEU A 293 21.95 15.58 27.85
N SER A 294 21.06 15.97 28.75
CA SER A 294 20.93 15.33 30.07
C SER A 294 20.27 13.93 30.02
N ASN A 295 19.88 13.47 28.82
CA ASN A 295 19.17 12.21 28.61
C ASN A 295 17.94 12.00 29.52
N PRO A 296 16.98 12.94 29.53
CA PRO A 296 15.90 12.99 30.53
C PRO A 296 14.79 11.97 30.30
N VAL A 297 14.82 11.27 29.18
CA VAL A 297 13.73 10.39 28.68
C VAL A 297 14.16 8.92 28.54
N ALA A 298 15.24 8.53 29.24
CA ALA A 298 15.66 7.12 29.20
C ALA A 298 14.49 6.14 29.46
N PRO A 299 14.39 5.02 28.75
CA PRO A 299 15.37 4.41 27.85
C PRO A 299 15.38 4.96 26.43
N TYR A 300 14.51 5.92 26.10
CA TYR A 300 14.48 6.58 24.79
C TYR A 300 15.55 7.66 24.68
N GLN A 301 15.68 8.20 23.48
CA GLN A 301 16.61 9.29 23.18
C GLN A 301 15.87 10.44 22.49
N LEU A 302 16.27 11.68 22.79
CA LEU A 302 15.86 12.85 22.04
C LEU A 302 16.93 13.19 21.01
N GLY A 303 16.52 13.53 19.82
CA GLY A 303 17.38 13.95 18.72
C GLY A 303 16.79 15.11 17.94
N ILE A 304 17.57 15.59 16.98
CA ILE A 304 17.13 16.59 16.01
C ILE A 304 17.27 16.00 14.62
N ARG A 305 16.20 16.09 13.85
CA ARG A 305 16.18 15.70 12.44
C ARG A 305 15.63 16.86 11.63
N GLU A 306 16.50 17.49 10.82
CA GLU A 306 16.18 18.73 10.12
C GLU A 306 15.79 19.85 11.12
N ASN A 307 14.52 20.15 11.25
CA ASN A 307 13.97 21.13 12.18
C ASN A 307 13.07 20.52 13.26
N ASP A 308 12.95 19.20 13.27
CA ASP A 308 12.09 18.47 14.19
C ASP A 308 12.86 17.98 15.41
N VAL A 309 12.26 18.12 16.59
CA VAL A 309 12.64 17.36 17.78
C VAL A 309 12.02 15.98 17.65
N VAL A 310 12.86 14.95 17.73
CA VAL A 310 12.42 13.56 17.59
C VAL A 310 12.68 12.78 18.87
N LEU A 311 11.71 11.96 19.28
CA LEU A 311 11.88 10.89 20.25
C LEU A 311 12.11 9.59 19.49
N TYR A 312 13.15 8.85 19.86
CA TYR A 312 13.42 7.58 19.20
C TYR A 312 14.01 6.52 20.14
N SER A 313 13.86 5.28 19.70
CA SER A 313 14.56 4.12 20.24
C SER A 313 15.15 3.33 19.08
N CYS A 314 16.39 2.90 19.22
CA CYS A 314 17.11 2.10 18.23
C CYS A 314 17.61 0.83 18.91
N ILE A 315 17.09 -0.32 18.52
CA ILE A 315 17.37 -1.62 19.12
C ILE A 315 18.02 -2.53 18.09
N HIS A 316 19.12 -3.15 18.45
CA HIS A 316 19.73 -4.17 17.59
C HIS A 316 18.92 -5.46 17.67
N LEU A 317 18.67 -6.09 16.51
CA LEU A 317 17.81 -7.29 16.43
C LEU A 317 18.34 -8.47 17.27
N THR A 318 19.65 -8.56 17.50
CA THR A 318 20.21 -9.61 18.38
C THR A 318 19.77 -9.46 19.83
N ASP A 319 19.49 -8.23 20.31
CA ASP A 319 19.01 -8.02 21.68
C ASP A 319 17.62 -8.61 21.90
N LEU A 320 16.85 -8.73 20.83
CA LEU A 320 15.50 -9.33 20.81
C LEU A 320 15.51 -10.86 20.67
N GLN A 321 16.66 -11.45 20.33
CA GLN A 321 16.82 -12.91 20.34
C GLN A 321 17.01 -13.46 21.78
N ASN A 322 17.36 -12.60 22.73
CA ASN A 322 17.47 -12.98 24.14
C ASN A 322 16.09 -12.90 24.80
N GLU A 323 15.45 -14.07 25.04
CA GLU A 323 14.11 -14.17 25.61
C GLU A 323 13.94 -13.38 26.92
N LYS A 324 14.99 -13.31 27.77
CA LYS A 324 14.94 -12.58 29.04
C LYS A 324 14.82 -11.06 28.87
N HIS A 325 15.30 -10.53 27.75
CA HIS A 325 15.27 -9.10 27.47
C HIS A 325 14.15 -8.71 26.50
N ARG A 326 13.67 -9.67 25.68
CA ARG A 326 12.70 -9.45 24.63
C ARG A 326 11.42 -8.78 25.15
N ASP A 327 10.77 -9.38 26.15
CA ASP A 327 9.50 -8.85 26.69
C ASP A 327 9.64 -7.44 27.26
N ARG A 328 10.79 -7.16 27.91
CA ARG A 328 11.07 -5.81 28.41
C ARG A 328 11.21 -4.83 27.25
N ILE A 329 12.00 -5.17 26.23
CA ILE A 329 12.23 -4.31 25.07
C ILE A 329 10.93 -4.04 24.31
N ILE A 330 10.09 -5.07 24.10
CA ILE A 330 8.79 -4.92 23.45
C ILE A 330 7.90 -3.96 24.24
N LYS A 331 7.84 -4.08 25.58
CA LYS A 331 7.09 -3.15 26.43
C LYS A 331 7.63 -1.72 26.36
N GLU A 332 8.94 -1.55 26.36
CA GLU A 332 9.57 -0.25 26.21
C GLU A 332 9.24 0.36 24.85
N LEU A 333 9.36 -0.38 23.74
CA LEU A 333 9.01 0.11 22.41
C LEU A 333 7.50 0.42 22.29
N ALA A 334 6.65 -0.41 22.87
CA ALA A 334 5.20 -0.18 22.88
C ALA A 334 4.78 1.05 23.70
N ALA A 335 5.58 1.47 24.67
CA ALA A 335 5.32 2.67 25.47
C ALA A 335 5.84 3.99 24.85
N LEU A 336 6.65 3.92 23.78
CA LEU A 336 7.20 5.10 23.10
C LEU A 336 6.11 6.07 22.58
N PRO A 337 5.00 5.60 21.97
CA PRO A 337 3.95 6.50 21.49
C PRO A 337 3.30 7.32 22.62
N GLU A 338 3.03 6.70 23.77
CA GLU A 338 2.51 7.40 24.94
C GLU A 338 3.51 8.48 25.43
N LYS A 339 4.80 8.11 25.50
CA LYS A 339 5.83 9.04 25.91
C LYS A 339 6.02 10.19 24.92
N ALA A 340 5.86 9.95 23.62
CA ALA A 340 5.88 10.99 22.61
C ALA A 340 4.74 12.00 22.80
N ALA A 341 3.53 11.51 23.06
CA ALA A 341 2.37 12.37 23.33
C ALA A 341 2.52 13.22 24.60
N GLU A 342 3.10 12.67 25.69
CA GLU A 342 3.40 13.42 26.91
C GLU A 342 4.45 14.53 26.67
N LEU A 343 5.46 14.26 25.88
CA LEU A 343 6.54 15.19 25.63
C LEU A 343 6.14 16.35 24.74
N ASP A 344 5.19 16.18 23.85
CA ASP A 344 4.72 17.21 22.92
C ASP A 344 4.33 18.50 23.66
N ASP A 345 3.43 18.40 24.62
CA ASP A 345 2.97 19.54 25.44
C ASP A 345 4.07 20.07 26.36
N PHE A 346 4.87 19.18 26.95
CA PHE A 346 5.97 19.56 27.83
C PHE A 346 7.02 20.42 27.13
N LEU A 347 7.48 19.99 25.94
CA LEU A 347 8.51 20.71 25.18
C LEU A 347 7.98 22.05 24.67
N ASN A 348 6.71 22.11 24.27
CA ASN A 348 6.07 23.36 23.89
C ASN A 348 6.05 24.34 25.07
N THR A 349 5.53 23.91 26.23
CA THR A 349 5.35 24.78 27.41
C THR A 349 6.68 25.25 28.00
N LYS A 350 7.66 24.35 28.08
CA LYS A 350 8.93 24.62 28.79
C LYS A 350 9.97 25.29 27.94
N PHE A 351 10.05 24.97 26.65
CA PHE A 351 11.13 25.41 25.77
C PHE A 351 10.63 26.20 24.55
N GLY A 352 9.31 26.43 24.42
CA GLY A 352 8.75 27.14 23.29
C GLY A 352 8.86 26.39 21.97
N CYS A 353 9.00 25.07 22.01
CA CYS A 353 8.91 24.21 20.85
C CYS A 353 7.55 24.37 20.19
N ARG A 354 7.49 24.30 18.87
CA ARG A 354 6.25 24.52 18.13
C ARG A 354 5.63 23.20 17.72
N PHE A 355 4.30 23.13 17.75
CA PHE A 355 3.60 21.98 17.19
C PHE A 355 3.84 21.90 15.67
N PRO A 356 4.12 20.72 15.10
CA PRO A 356 4.10 20.54 13.66
C PRO A 356 2.70 20.88 13.11
N GLU A 357 2.63 21.32 11.85
CA GLU A 357 1.33 21.48 11.19
C GLU A 357 0.65 20.10 11.15
N ARG A 358 -0.32 19.89 12.03
CA ARG A 358 -1.14 18.66 12.03
C ARG A 358 -2.11 18.78 10.87
N LYS A 359 -2.06 17.85 9.90
CA LYS A 359 -3.24 17.57 9.11
C LYS A 359 -4.26 16.97 10.08
N ASP A 360 -5.49 17.49 10.11
CA ASP A 360 -6.59 16.93 10.88
C ASP A 360 -6.74 15.44 10.48
N SER A 361 -6.13 14.59 11.24
CA SER A 361 -6.12 13.15 10.99
C SER A 361 -7.37 12.57 11.64
N VAL A 362 -8.15 11.87 10.84
CA VAL A 362 -9.17 10.94 11.34
C VAL A 362 -8.51 10.06 12.40
N GLU A 363 -8.98 10.21 13.65
CA GLU A 363 -8.60 9.32 14.74
C GLU A 363 -8.97 7.90 14.31
N GLN A 364 -7.97 7.05 14.07
CA GLN A 364 -8.21 5.61 13.98
C GLN A 364 -8.66 5.19 15.38
N SER A 365 -9.98 5.14 15.56
CA SER A 365 -10.59 4.71 16.82
C SER A 365 -10.14 3.29 17.11
N ALA A 366 -9.39 3.14 18.20
CA ALA A 366 -9.25 1.89 18.91
C ALA A 366 -10.60 1.60 19.59
N GLU A 367 -11.54 1.04 18.85
CA GLU A 367 -12.70 0.36 19.42
C GLU A 367 -12.67 -1.10 18.97
N ALA A 368 -12.63 -1.95 20.00
CA ALA A 368 -12.47 -3.40 20.05
C ALA A 368 -13.47 -4.22 19.22
#